data_de9b2d6ef1bd2de4186a76cea832f3fc
#
_entry.id   de9b2d6ef1bd2de4186a76cea832f3fc
#
_cell.length_a   1.000
_cell.length_b   1.000
_cell.length_c   1.000
_cell.angle_alpha   90.00
_cell.angle_beta   90.00
_cell.angle_gamma   90.00
#
_symmetry.space_group_name_H-M   'P 1'
#
loop_
_entity.id
_entity.type
_entity.pdbx_description
1 polymer ?
#
loop_
_entity_poly.entity_id
_entity_poly.type
_entity_poly.pdbx_seq_one_letter_code
_entity_poly.pdbx_strand_id
1 'polypeptide(L)'
;MLVFEAPIDLLSFIELFPKNWQQHNYLSLGGVSGKALQQFLSERPDVERVFLCLDADKAGEDACKRLAALLPDTVSLTRIQPCMKDWNDVLVHRAEIPNRNYFKSTVLKEPPKKDSVKIIRMSDVELTPVNWLWKPYLPFGKLSVLQGNPGEGKTYFAMHLAAACTNGKLLPNMERMEPFNVIYQTAEDGLGDTVKPRLIESRRRP
;
A
#
# COMPACT_ATOMS: atom_id res chain seq x y z
N MET A 1 -2.85 -1.92 18.02
CA MET A 1 -3.46 -0.78 18.74
C MET A 1 -4.86 -1.15 19.17
N LEU A 2 -5.27 -0.80 20.40
CA LEU A 2 -6.62 -1.06 20.95
C LEU A 2 -7.35 0.28 21.15
N VAL A 3 -8.63 0.33 20.78
CA VAL A 3 -9.45 1.55 20.77
C VAL A 3 -10.69 1.34 21.61
N PHE A 4 -10.95 2.26 22.55
CA PHE A 4 -12.04 2.21 23.53
C PHE A 4 -12.93 3.44 23.40
N GLU A 5 -14.18 3.30 23.83
CA GLU A 5 -15.11 4.45 23.86
C GLU A 5 -14.73 5.42 24.97
N ALA A 6 -14.52 4.95 26.18
CA ALA A 6 -14.19 5.76 27.34
C ALA A 6 -12.86 5.37 27.99
N PRO A 7 -12.18 6.29 28.72
CA PRO A 7 -10.94 6.00 29.45
C PRO A 7 -11.10 4.92 30.51
N ILE A 8 -12.28 4.82 31.14
CA ILE A 8 -12.53 3.81 32.17
C ILE A 8 -12.51 2.41 31.59
N ASP A 9 -13.05 2.21 30.38
CA ASP A 9 -13.04 0.91 29.70
C ASP A 9 -11.65 0.48 29.32
N LEU A 10 -10.80 1.41 28.88
CA LEU A 10 -9.40 1.19 28.59
C LEU A 10 -8.65 0.70 29.85
N LEU A 11 -8.84 1.39 30.98
CA LEU A 11 -8.19 1.00 32.24
C LEU A 11 -8.72 -0.34 32.77
N SER A 12 -10.01 -0.58 32.65
CA SER A 12 -10.63 -1.87 33.02
C SER A 12 -10.12 -3.02 32.16
N PHE A 13 -9.91 -2.79 30.87
CA PHE A 13 -9.31 -3.77 29.97
C PHE A 13 -7.87 -4.11 30.37
N ILE A 14 -7.04 -3.11 30.68
CA ILE A 14 -5.65 -3.32 31.15
C ILE A 14 -5.64 -4.14 32.45
N GLU A 15 -6.54 -3.86 33.39
CA GLU A 15 -6.66 -4.63 34.64
C GLU A 15 -7.10 -6.07 34.41
N LEU A 16 -7.99 -6.32 33.45
CA LEU A 16 -8.40 -7.67 33.06
C LEU A 16 -7.28 -8.44 32.36
N PHE A 17 -6.42 -7.75 31.60
CA PHE A 17 -5.34 -8.32 30.79
C PHE A 17 -3.99 -7.66 31.06
N PRO A 18 -3.42 -7.82 32.27
CA PRO A 18 -2.21 -7.09 32.68
C PRO A 18 -0.92 -7.58 32.02
N LYS A 19 -0.95 -8.71 31.29
CA LYS A 19 0.26 -9.23 30.63
C LYS A 19 0.61 -8.41 29.39
N ASN A 20 1.84 -7.89 29.34
CA ASN A 20 2.41 -7.20 28.19
C ASN A 20 1.64 -5.93 27.76
N TRP A 21 0.86 -5.33 28.65
CA TRP A 21 0.06 -4.15 28.30
C TRP A 21 0.92 -2.99 27.77
N GLN A 22 2.16 -2.81 28.26
CA GLN A 22 3.09 -1.77 27.80
C GLN A 22 3.53 -1.95 26.34
N GLN A 23 3.31 -3.11 25.73
CA GLN A 23 3.70 -3.40 24.35
C GLN A 23 2.64 -2.98 23.32
N HIS A 24 1.51 -2.44 23.78
CA HIS A 24 0.39 -2.05 22.92
C HIS A 24 0.13 -0.55 22.99
N ASN A 25 -0.37 0.00 21.88
CA ASN A 25 -0.90 1.35 21.87
C ASN A 25 -2.38 1.29 22.22
N TYR A 26 -2.82 2.22 23.07
CA TYR A 26 -4.20 2.35 23.53
C TYR A 26 -4.72 3.74 23.19
N LEU A 27 -5.97 3.81 22.75
CA LEU A 27 -6.65 5.07 22.44
C LEU A 27 -8.07 5.03 23.03
N SER A 28 -8.42 6.04 23.79
CA SER A 28 -9.83 6.33 24.14
C SER A 28 -10.36 7.43 23.23
N LEU A 29 -11.52 7.18 22.62
CA LEU A 29 -12.16 8.15 21.71
C LEU A 29 -12.85 9.29 22.45
N GLY A 30 -13.17 9.12 23.75
CA GLY A 30 -14.01 10.05 24.51
C GLY A 30 -15.45 10.11 23.94
N GLY A 31 -15.95 8.97 23.46
CA GLY A 31 -17.23 8.77 22.79
C GLY A 31 -17.08 7.90 21.54
N VAL A 32 -17.92 8.13 20.51
CA VAL A 32 -17.96 7.29 19.29
C VAL A 32 -17.38 7.97 18.04
N SER A 33 -16.68 9.11 18.20
CA SER A 33 -16.10 9.87 17.09
C SER A 33 -14.81 9.23 16.58
N GLY A 34 -14.69 9.04 15.26
CA GLY A 34 -13.48 8.50 14.63
C GLY A 34 -12.32 9.47 14.46
N LYS A 35 -12.48 10.77 14.79
CA LYS A 35 -11.46 11.80 14.54
C LYS A 35 -10.12 11.52 15.23
N ALA A 36 -10.16 11.14 16.51
CA ALA A 36 -8.95 10.82 17.27
C ALA A 36 -8.20 9.63 16.68
N LEU A 37 -8.92 8.59 16.22
CA LEU A 37 -8.32 7.43 15.56
C LEU A 37 -7.68 7.80 14.21
N GLN A 38 -8.37 8.60 13.39
CA GLN A 38 -7.81 9.07 12.11
C GLN A 38 -6.54 9.91 12.32
N GLN A 39 -6.56 10.83 13.27
CA GLN A 39 -5.39 11.64 13.62
C GLN A 39 -4.22 10.75 14.07
N PHE A 40 -4.47 9.83 14.98
CA PHE A 40 -3.44 8.92 15.48
C PHE A 40 -2.81 8.10 14.34
N LEU A 41 -3.62 7.53 13.44
CA LEU A 41 -3.13 6.73 12.33
C LEU A 41 -2.38 7.56 11.27
N SER A 42 -2.72 8.84 11.12
CA SER A 42 -1.97 9.74 10.23
C SER A 42 -0.55 10.03 10.74
N GLU A 43 -0.38 10.05 12.07
CA GLU A 43 0.90 10.25 12.75
C GLU A 43 1.71 8.93 12.90
N ARG A 44 1.01 7.79 12.87
CA ARG A 44 1.58 6.46 13.08
C ARG A 44 1.19 5.50 11.95
N PRO A 45 1.76 5.69 10.74
CA PRO A 45 1.49 4.84 9.57
C PRO A 45 2.01 3.40 9.72
N ASP A 46 2.82 3.13 10.75
CA ASP A 46 3.33 1.81 11.12
C ASP A 46 2.26 0.91 11.78
N VAL A 47 1.11 1.45 12.14
CA VAL A 47 0.02 0.69 12.76
C VAL A 47 -0.76 -0.09 11.70
N GLU A 48 -0.48 -1.38 11.58
CA GLU A 48 -1.14 -2.29 10.65
C GLU A 48 -2.42 -2.94 11.21
N ARG A 49 -2.61 -2.97 12.54
CA ARG A 49 -3.73 -3.67 13.20
C ARG A 49 -4.42 -2.80 14.24
N VAL A 50 -5.74 -2.69 14.10
CA VAL A 50 -6.61 -1.96 15.04
C VAL A 50 -7.65 -2.92 15.60
N PHE A 51 -7.80 -2.90 16.92
CA PHE A 51 -8.82 -3.64 17.65
C PHE A 51 -9.81 -2.64 18.25
N LEU A 52 -11.08 -2.74 17.82
CA LEU A 52 -12.16 -1.90 18.35
C LEU A 52 -12.77 -2.58 19.56
N CYS A 53 -12.51 -2.04 20.73
CA CYS A 53 -12.98 -2.51 22.03
C CYS A 53 -14.11 -1.62 22.54
N LEU A 54 -15.07 -1.28 21.65
CA LEU A 54 -16.21 -0.40 21.97
C LEU A 54 -17.33 -1.17 22.67
N ASP A 55 -18.25 -0.46 23.30
CA ASP A 55 -19.36 -1.01 24.08
C ASP A 55 -20.22 -2.01 23.29
N ALA A 56 -20.85 -2.94 24.00
CA ALA A 56 -21.68 -3.99 23.43
C ALA A 56 -23.13 -3.54 23.17
N ASP A 57 -23.33 -2.25 22.96
CA ASP A 57 -24.62 -1.67 22.63
C ASP A 57 -24.73 -1.29 21.14
N LYS A 58 -25.90 -0.76 20.75
CA LYS A 58 -26.16 -0.34 19.38
C LYS A 58 -25.26 0.80 18.93
N ALA A 59 -24.92 1.75 19.81
CA ALA A 59 -24.06 2.89 19.49
C ALA A 59 -22.63 2.43 19.18
N GLY A 60 -22.07 1.53 19.99
CA GLY A 60 -20.77 0.90 19.77
C GLY A 60 -20.75 0.05 18.50
N GLU A 61 -21.84 -0.69 18.18
CA GLU A 61 -21.96 -1.45 16.94
C GLU A 61 -21.96 -0.54 15.70
N ASP A 62 -22.76 0.50 15.71
CA ASP A 62 -22.82 1.46 14.60
C ASP A 62 -21.52 2.26 14.45
N ALA A 63 -20.84 2.55 15.57
CA ALA A 63 -19.50 3.14 15.55
C ALA A 63 -18.47 2.21 14.90
N CYS A 64 -18.48 0.91 15.20
CA CYS A 64 -17.61 -0.05 14.57
C CYS A 64 -17.78 -0.09 13.04
N LYS A 65 -19.02 -0.07 12.53
CA LYS A 65 -19.31 -0.03 11.09
C LYS A 65 -18.80 1.27 10.44
N ARG A 66 -19.03 2.42 11.08
CA ARG A 66 -18.53 3.72 10.59
C ARG A 66 -17.00 3.76 10.56
N LEU A 67 -16.34 3.31 11.62
CA LEU A 67 -14.88 3.28 11.70
C LEU A 67 -14.28 2.34 10.67
N ALA A 68 -14.91 1.18 10.43
CA ALA A 68 -14.46 0.25 9.39
C ALA A 68 -14.48 0.87 7.98
N ALA A 69 -15.48 1.71 7.68
CA ALA A 69 -15.57 2.42 6.42
C ALA A 69 -14.57 3.59 6.28
N LEU A 70 -14.12 4.16 7.40
CA LEU A 70 -13.21 5.32 7.41
C LEU A 70 -11.73 4.93 7.35
N LEU A 71 -11.39 3.70 7.74
CA LEU A 71 -10.00 3.26 7.83
C LEU A 71 -9.46 2.76 6.47
N PRO A 72 -8.19 3.05 6.14
CA PRO A 72 -7.58 2.61 4.91
C PRO A 72 -7.48 1.08 4.82
N ASP A 73 -7.40 0.55 3.58
CA ASP A 73 -7.32 -0.90 3.34
C ASP A 73 -6.00 -1.52 3.81
N THR A 74 -5.01 -0.70 4.11
CA THR A 74 -3.73 -1.13 4.68
C THR A 74 -3.81 -1.56 6.15
N VAL A 75 -4.92 -1.22 6.83
CA VAL A 75 -5.12 -1.51 8.26
C VAL A 75 -6.13 -2.63 8.43
N SER A 76 -5.74 -3.70 9.11
CA SER A 76 -6.68 -4.74 9.54
C SER A 76 -7.51 -4.27 10.73
N LEU A 77 -8.77 -4.67 10.78
CA LEU A 77 -9.71 -4.25 11.80
C LEU A 77 -10.43 -5.43 12.41
N THR A 78 -10.34 -5.55 13.72
CA THR A 78 -11.03 -6.59 14.48
C THR A 78 -11.85 -5.95 15.59
N ARG A 79 -13.11 -6.33 15.73
CA ARG A 79 -13.91 -5.96 16.89
C ARG A 79 -13.64 -6.94 18.02
N ILE A 80 -13.38 -6.43 19.20
CA ILE A 80 -13.34 -7.15 20.48
C ILE A 80 -14.49 -6.62 21.32
N GLN A 81 -15.61 -7.35 21.31
CA GLN A 81 -16.83 -6.95 22.00
C GLN A 81 -16.85 -7.53 23.41
N PRO A 82 -17.00 -6.70 24.46
CA PRO A 82 -17.17 -7.20 25.83
C PRO A 82 -18.40 -8.11 25.95
N CYS A 83 -18.34 -9.09 26.85
CA CYS A 83 -19.47 -10.01 27.10
C CYS A 83 -20.60 -9.36 27.92
N MET A 84 -20.36 -8.19 28.50
CA MET A 84 -21.35 -7.33 29.18
C MET A 84 -21.51 -6.02 28.42
N LYS A 85 -22.15 -5.03 28.99
CA LYS A 85 -22.40 -3.73 28.34
C LYS A 85 -21.10 -3.05 27.91
N ASP A 86 -20.14 -2.96 28.82
CA ASP A 86 -18.86 -2.31 28.63
C ASP A 86 -17.73 -3.06 29.39
N TRP A 87 -16.49 -2.62 29.28
CA TRP A 87 -15.35 -3.26 29.91
C TRP A 87 -15.28 -3.04 31.42
N ASN A 88 -15.85 -1.95 31.91
CA ASN A 88 -15.94 -1.71 33.34
C ASN A 88 -16.93 -2.68 34.00
N ASP A 89 -18.08 -2.95 33.36
CA ASP A 89 -19.01 -3.97 33.84
C ASP A 89 -18.37 -5.36 33.85
N VAL A 90 -17.59 -5.72 32.81
CA VAL A 90 -16.85 -6.99 32.78
C VAL A 90 -15.85 -7.08 33.94
N LEU A 91 -15.12 -6.01 34.24
CA LEU A 91 -14.17 -5.99 35.34
C LEU A 91 -14.84 -6.16 36.70
N VAL A 92 -15.93 -5.43 36.94
CA VAL A 92 -16.67 -5.47 38.20
C VAL A 92 -17.24 -6.86 38.46
N HIS A 93 -17.82 -7.50 37.43
CA HIS A 93 -18.46 -8.81 37.54
C HIS A 93 -17.57 -9.99 37.11
N ARG A 94 -16.26 -9.78 37.01
CA ARG A 94 -15.32 -10.78 36.47
C ARG A 94 -15.35 -12.15 37.18
N ALA A 95 -15.74 -12.18 38.45
CA ALA A 95 -15.84 -13.41 39.23
C ALA A 95 -17.06 -14.28 38.83
N GLU A 96 -18.08 -13.67 38.24
CA GLU A 96 -19.34 -14.31 37.84
C GLU A 96 -19.28 -14.84 36.41
N ILE A 97 -18.27 -14.43 35.61
CA ILE A 97 -18.15 -14.80 34.20
C ILE A 97 -17.49 -16.16 34.06
N PRO A 98 -18.22 -17.17 33.50
CA PRO A 98 -17.70 -18.54 33.37
C PRO A 98 -16.47 -18.58 32.46
N ASN A 99 -15.47 -19.38 32.85
CA ASN A 99 -14.27 -19.64 32.05
C ASN A 99 -13.49 -18.40 31.61
N ARG A 100 -13.72 -17.24 32.24
CA ARG A 100 -13.13 -15.95 31.85
C ARG A 100 -13.40 -15.57 30.38
N ASN A 101 -14.54 -15.92 29.84
CA ASN A 101 -14.98 -15.56 28.48
C ASN A 101 -15.41 -14.08 28.44
N TYR A 102 -14.47 -13.16 28.62
CA TYR A 102 -14.73 -11.74 28.79
C TYR A 102 -15.17 -11.04 27.50
N PHE A 103 -14.95 -11.62 26.32
CA PHE A 103 -15.26 -11.00 25.04
C PHE A 103 -15.52 -11.98 23.90
N LYS A 104 -16.08 -11.44 22.82
CA LYS A 104 -16.15 -12.08 21.49
C LYS A 104 -15.29 -11.30 20.51
N SER A 105 -14.63 -12.00 19.60
CA SER A 105 -13.80 -11.40 18.55
C SER A 105 -14.44 -11.61 17.18
N THR A 106 -14.50 -10.56 16.36
CA THR A 106 -15.03 -10.59 14.99
C THR A 106 -14.12 -9.78 14.07
N VAL A 107 -13.60 -10.38 13.01
CA VAL A 107 -12.81 -9.66 11.99
C VAL A 107 -13.77 -8.83 11.16
N LEU A 108 -13.55 -7.52 11.12
CA LEU A 108 -14.33 -6.56 10.32
C LEU A 108 -13.64 -6.23 9.00
N LYS A 109 -12.30 -6.27 8.98
CA LYS A 109 -11.47 -6.01 7.81
C LYS A 109 -10.21 -6.88 7.90
N GLU A 110 -10.00 -7.69 6.86
CA GLU A 110 -8.83 -8.57 6.79
C GLU A 110 -7.53 -7.77 6.79
N PRO A 111 -6.44 -8.35 7.33
CA PRO A 111 -5.14 -7.74 7.19
C PRO A 111 -4.76 -7.63 5.71
N PRO A 112 -3.98 -6.61 5.32
CA PRO A 112 -3.45 -6.55 3.97
C PRO A 112 -2.71 -7.85 3.65
N LYS A 113 -2.98 -8.44 2.48
CA LYS A 113 -2.24 -9.62 2.04
C LYS A 113 -0.77 -9.21 1.94
N LYS A 114 0.07 -9.68 2.83
CA LYS A 114 1.51 -9.57 2.66
C LYS A 114 1.86 -10.40 1.42
N ASP A 115 2.51 -9.77 0.45
CA ASP A 115 3.05 -10.50 -0.68
C ASP A 115 3.94 -11.62 -0.13
N SER A 116 3.44 -12.85 -0.22
CA SER A 116 4.21 -14.01 0.20
C SER A 116 5.37 -14.17 -0.77
N VAL A 117 6.59 -14.34 -0.27
CA VAL A 117 7.73 -14.68 -1.11
C VAL A 117 7.40 -15.97 -1.85
N LYS A 118 7.21 -15.86 -3.18
CA LYS A 118 6.97 -17.00 -4.04
C LYS A 118 8.30 -17.63 -4.43
N ILE A 119 8.60 -18.76 -3.84
CA ILE A 119 9.78 -19.55 -4.24
C ILE A 119 9.41 -20.42 -5.45
N ILE A 120 10.09 -20.23 -6.56
CA ILE A 120 9.89 -20.99 -7.80
C ILE A 120 11.16 -21.79 -8.06
N ARG A 121 11.04 -23.10 -8.29
CA ARG A 121 12.18 -23.93 -8.73
C ARG A 121 12.48 -23.60 -10.18
N MET A 122 13.75 -23.43 -10.52
CA MET A 122 14.15 -23.13 -11.89
C MET A 122 13.83 -24.26 -12.88
N SER A 123 13.74 -25.49 -12.39
CA SER A 123 13.26 -26.64 -13.20
C SER A 123 11.82 -26.51 -13.67
N ASP A 124 11.01 -25.74 -12.96
CA ASP A 124 9.57 -25.56 -13.22
C ASP A 124 9.30 -24.31 -14.09
N VAL A 125 10.37 -23.59 -14.47
CA VAL A 125 10.30 -22.39 -15.31
C VAL A 125 10.46 -22.79 -16.77
N GLU A 126 9.43 -22.54 -17.58
CA GLU A 126 9.51 -22.74 -19.03
C GLU A 126 10.42 -21.70 -19.68
N LEU A 127 11.25 -22.16 -20.63
CA LEU A 127 12.10 -21.28 -21.42
C LEU A 127 11.24 -20.50 -22.42
N THR A 128 11.21 -19.19 -22.29
CA THR A 128 10.54 -18.32 -23.25
C THR A 128 11.57 -17.46 -24.00
N PRO A 129 11.46 -17.34 -25.34
CA PRO A 129 12.35 -16.47 -26.10
C PRO A 129 12.16 -15.00 -25.68
N VAL A 130 13.28 -14.27 -25.66
CA VAL A 130 13.24 -12.82 -25.40
C VAL A 130 12.71 -12.11 -26.64
N ASN A 131 11.64 -11.34 -26.49
CA ASN A 131 11.16 -10.42 -27.53
C ASN A 131 11.96 -9.12 -27.48
N TRP A 132 12.56 -8.70 -28.58
CA TRP A 132 13.48 -7.57 -28.65
C TRP A 132 12.86 -6.38 -29.38
N LEU A 133 12.95 -5.20 -28.75
CA LEU A 133 12.79 -3.93 -29.45
C LEU A 133 14.02 -3.65 -30.31
N TRP A 134 15.22 -3.84 -29.74
CA TRP A 134 16.48 -3.67 -30.42
C TRP A 134 17.53 -4.67 -29.88
N LYS A 135 17.78 -5.70 -30.64
CA LYS A 135 18.68 -6.80 -30.24
C LYS A 135 20.13 -6.38 -30.39
N PRO A 136 21.02 -6.68 -29.42
CA PRO A 136 20.75 -7.33 -28.13
C PRO A 136 20.55 -6.35 -26.96
N TYR A 137 20.18 -5.10 -27.22
CA TYR A 137 20.27 -4.00 -26.27
C TYR A 137 18.97 -3.71 -25.50
N LEU A 138 17.83 -3.74 -26.17
CA LEU A 138 16.55 -3.33 -25.62
C LEU A 138 15.47 -4.41 -25.81
N PRO A 139 15.18 -5.21 -24.76
CA PRO A 139 14.08 -6.17 -24.82
C PRO A 139 12.73 -5.49 -24.53
N PHE A 140 11.65 -5.98 -25.15
CA PHE A 140 10.31 -5.61 -24.77
C PHE A 140 9.93 -6.14 -23.38
N GLY A 141 9.13 -5.37 -22.64
CA GLY A 141 8.59 -5.76 -21.35
C GLY A 141 9.64 -5.87 -20.22
N LYS A 142 10.84 -5.35 -20.42
CA LYS A 142 11.93 -5.31 -19.42
C LYS A 142 12.37 -3.88 -19.17
N LEU A 143 12.86 -3.62 -17.97
CA LEU A 143 13.53 -2.36 -17.64
C LEU A 143 14.93 -2.36 -18.24
N SER A 144 15.28 -1.29 -18.97
CA SER A 144 16.62 -1.03 -19.46
C SER A 144 17.15 0.28 -18.89
N VAL A 145 18.41 0.33 -18.50
CA VAL A 145 19.05 1.51 -17.94
C VAL A 145 20.14 1.98 -18.88
N LEU A 146 20.05 3.25 -19.32
CA LEU A 146 21.09 3.91 -20.11
C LEU A 146 21.91 4.80 -19.19
N GLN A 147 23.19 4.47 -19.00
CA GLN A 147 24.11 5.20 -18.14
C GLN A 147 25.23 5.84 -18.95
N GLY A 148 25.75 6.98 -18.47
CA GLY A 148 26.89 7.70 -19.04
C GLY A 148 27.06 9.07 -18.35
N ASN A 149 28.18 9.73 -18.59
CA ASN A 149 28.48 11.06 -18.03
C ASN A 149 27.62 12.17 -18.61
N PRO A 150 27.51 13.33 -17.96
CA PRO A 150 26.88 14.52 -18.55
C PRO A 150 27.48 14.85 -19.93
N GLY A 151 26.63 15.19 -20.90
CA GLY A 151 27.07 15.56 -22.25
C GLY A 151 27.32 14.39 -23.23
N GLU A 152 27.26 13.12 -22.81
CA GLU A 152 27.49 11.94 -23.66
C GLU A 152 26.29 11.57 -24.56
N GLY A 153 25.29 12.42 -24.67
CA GLY A 153 24.20 12.24 -25.62
C GLY A 153 23.08 11.29 -25.21
N LYS A 154 22.96 10.93 -23.92
CA LYS A 154 21.90 10.01 -23.43
C LYS A 154 20.49 10.45 -23.81
N THR A 155 20.18 11.71 -23.57
CA THR A 155 18.87 12.30 -23.92
C THR A 155 18.65 12.31 -25.43
N TYR A 156 19.69 12.63 -26.20
CA TYR A 156 19.64 12.60 -27.66
C TYR A 156 19.35 11.19 -28.18
N PHE A 157 20.05 10.18 -27.63
CA PHE A 157 19.82 8.79 -27.99
C PHE A 157 18.39 8.35 -27.64
N ALA A 158 17.88 8.67 -26.44
CA ALA A 158 16.52 8.30 -26.03
C ALA A 158 15.45 8.93 -26.94
N MET A 159 15.65 10.18 -27.37
CA MET A 159 14.75 10.86 -28.31
C MET A 159 14.83 10.28 -29.71
N HIS A 160 16.04 9.92 -30.17
CA HIS A 160 16.23 9.29 -31.47
C HIS A 160 15.55 7.92 -31.53
N LEU A 161 15.69 7.12 -30.47
CA LEU A 161 14.99 5.84 -30.30
C LEU A 161 13.46 6.03 -30.31
N ALA A 162 12.94 7.00 -29.53
CA ALA A 162 11.52 7.31 -29.49
C ALA A 162 11.00 7.74 -30.88
N ALA A 163 11.73 8.57 -31.59
CA ALA A 163 11.39 8.98 -32.95
C ALA A 163 11.40 7.80 -33.93
N ALA A 164 12.38 6.90 -33.82
CA ALA A 164 12.45 5.69 -34.64
C ALA A 164 11.24 4.77 -34.38
N CYS A 165 10.88 4.50 -33.12
CA CYS A 165 9.72 3.70 -32.74
C CYS A 165 8.39 4.30 -33.24
N THR A 166 8.21 5.61 -33.13
CA THR A 166 6.95 6.26 -33.55
C THR A 166 6.79 6.42 -35.06
N ASN A 167 7.87 6.33 -35.84
CA ASN A 167 7.84 6.44 -37.31
C ASN A 167 8.08 5.11 -38.02
N GLY A 168 8.31 4.01 -37.30
CA GLY A 168 8.65 2.73 -37.91
C GLY A 168 10.02 2.73 -38.61
N LYS A 169 10.90 3.71 -38.30
CA LYS A 169 12.26 3.75 -38.83
C LYS A 169 13.15 2.78 -38.05
N LEU A 170 14.09 2.17 -38.79
CA LEU A 170 15.01 1.21 -38.19
C LEU A 170 16.28 1.90 -37.69
N LEU A 171 16.70 1.58 -36.46
CA LEU A 171 18.08 1.79 -36.03
C LEU A 171 18.97 0.67 -36.58
N PRO A 172 20.29 0.86 -36.64
CA PRO A 172 21.21 -0.19 -37.12
C PRO A 172 21.00 -1.51 -36.35
N ASN A 173 20.87 -2.61 -37.09
CA ASN A 173 20.60 -3.96 -36.56
C ASN A 173 19.26 -4.13 -35.82
N MET A 174 18.30 -3.25 -36.03
CA MET A 174 16.96 -3.36 -35.51
C MET A 174 16.08 -4.12 -36.48
N GLU A 175 15.24 -5.04 -36.00
CA GLU A 175 14.24 -5.71 -36.83
C GLU A 175 13.11 -4.72 -37.19
N ARG A 176 12.54 -4.89 -38.38
CA ARG A 176 11.42 -4.05 -38.83
C ARG A 176 10.22 -4.24 -37.91
N MET A 177 9.61 -3.14 -37.49
CA MET A 177 8.43 -3.15 -36.63
C MET A 177 7.38 -2.16 -37.11
N GLU A 178 6.12 -2.39 -36.71
CA GLU A 178 5.06 -1.42 -36.89
C GLU A 178 5.26 -0.23 -35.94
N PRO A 179 4.98 1.00 -36.37
CA PRO A 179 5.05 2.19 -35.51
C PRO A 179 4.14 2.06 -34.29
N PHE A 180 4.64 2.51 -33.13
CA PHE A 180 3.86 2.53 -31.89
C PHE A 180 4.09 3.81 -31.08
N ASN A 181 3.19 4.08 -30.14
CA ASN A 181 3.25 5.28 -29.30
C ASN A 181 4.33 5.12 -28.21
N VAL A 182 5.11 6.18 -28.01
CA VAL A 182 6.12 6.29 -26.97
C VAL A 182 5.74 7.40 -26.01
N ILE A 183 5.77 7.11 -24.70
CA ILE A 183 5.64 8.09 -23.63
C ILE A 183 7.05 8.49 -23.19
N TYR A 184 7.36 9.78 -23.32
CA TYR A 184 8.62 10.35 -22.85
C TYR A 184 8.36 11.25 -21.65
N GLN A 185 9.05 11.00 -20.54
CA GLN A 185 8.96 11.80 -19.32
C GLN A 185 10.31 12.45 -19.04
N THR A 186 10.31 13.75 -18.78
CA THR A 186 11.49 14.49 -18.34
C THR A 186 11.14 15.42 -17.20
N ALA A 187 12.10 15.64 -16.27
CA ALA A 187 11.99 16.61 -15.19
C ALA A 187 12.93 17.81 -15.39
N GLU A 188 13.92 17.69 -16.30
CA GLU A 188 15.01 18.69 -16.47
C GLU A 188 14.87 19.46 -17.76
N ASP A 189 14.44 18.82 -18.86
CA ASP A 189 14.40 19.45 -20.19
C ASP A 189 13.03 20.11 -20.46
N GLY A 190 13.04 21.34 -20.95
CA GLY A 190 11.84 22.04 -21.44
C GLY A 190 11.23 21.37 -22.66
N LEU A 191 9.92 21.16 -22.66
CA LEU A 191 9.24 20.44 -23.74
C LEU A 191 9.27 21.21 -25.08
N GLY A 192 9.15 22.54 -25.04
CA GLY A 192 9.00 23.36 -26.26
C GLY A 192 10.34 23.76 -26.88
N ASP A 193 11.33 24.03 -26.07
CA ASP A 193 12.63 24.60 -26.45
C ASP A 193 13.74 23.55 -26.61
N THR A 194 13.61 22.41 -25.94
CA THR A 194 14.65 21.37 -25.92
C THR A 194 14.12 20.05 -26.54
N VAL A 195 13.04 19.50 -26.01
CA VAL A 195 12.54 18.16 -26.41
C VAL A 195 11.98 18.17 -27.83
N LYS A 196 11.06 19.09 -28.12
CA LYS A 196 10.38 19.16 -29.44
C LYS A 196 11.35 19.44 -30.59
N PRO A 197 12.31 20.38 -30.52
CA PRO A 197 13.30 20.57 -31.57
C PRO A 197 14.15 19.35 -31.86
N ARG A 198 14.62 18.67 -30.82
CA ARG A 198 15.42 17.43 -30.94
C ARG A 198 14.64 16.29 -31.59
N LEU A 199 13.36 16.13 -31.24
CA LEU A 199 12.49 15.14 -31.89
C LEU A 199 12.26 15.43 -33.36
N ILE A 200 12.08 16.70 -33.75
CA ILE A 200 11.92 17.08 -35.16
C ILE A 200 13.22 16.81 -35.93
N GLU A 201 14.37 17.12 -35.35
CA GLU A 201 15.67 16.84 -35.97
C GLU A 201 15.89 15.34 -36.16
N SER A 202 15.55 14.52 -35.13
CA SER A 202 15.67 13.07 -35.19
C SER A 202 14.78 12.41 -36.24
N ARG A 203 13.67 13.06 -36.66
CA ARG A 203 12.80 12.58 -37.75
C ARG A 203 13.40 12.84 -39.13
N ARG A 204 14.28 13.83 -39.29
CA ARG A 204 14.81 14.26 -40.59
C ARG A 204 16.09 13.50 -40.97
N ARG A 205 16.80 12.90 -40.05
CA ARG A 205 18.00 12.13 -40.34
C ARG A 205 17.63 10.70 -40.77
N PRO A 206 18.19 10.21 -41.88
CA PRO A 206 17.94 8.84 -42.40
C PRO A 206 18.47 7.76 -41.45
#